data_27e560191725ef3562e1f5be8c30cc89
#
_entry.id   27e560191725ef3562e1f5be8c30cc89
#
_cell.length_a   1.000
_cell.length_b   1.000
_cell.length_c   1.000
_cell.angle_alpha   90.00
_cell.angle_beta   90.00
_cell.angle_gamma   90.00
#
_symmetry.space_group_name_H-M   'P 1'
#
loop_
_entity.id
_entity.type
_entity.pdbx_description
1 polymer ?
#
loop_
_entity_poly.entity_id
_entity_poly.type
_entity_poly.pdbx_seq_one_letter_code
_entity_poly.pdbx_strand_id
1 'polypeptide(L)'
;MNHLNEIKMNSEIIISVYKTSISPKDVCRLTPVLDNFTKISNWNIDLKDWENILRVESQFSVENNIIGMLNNLNIVCIELH
;
A
#
# COMPACT_ATOMS: atom_id res chain seq x y z
N MET A 1 26.87 -14.29 15.23
CA MET A 1 26.27 -13.96 15.06
C MET A 1 25.47 -13.74 14.88
N ASN A 2 25.35 -13.67 15.05
CA ASN A 2 24.51 -13.21 14.77
C ASN A 2 23.76 -12.71 14.97
N HIS A 3 23.79 -12.16 15.21
CA HIS A 3 22.92 -11.51 15.36
C HIS A 3 22.49 -10.83 14.82
N LEU A 4 22.78 -10.57 14.42
CA LEU A 4 22.25 -9.92 13.86
C LEU A 4 21.36 -10.02 13.30
N ASN A 5 21.52 -10.39 13.07
CA ASN A 5 20.51 -10.53 12.58
C ASN A 5 19.42 -10.59 13.04
N GLU A 6 19.35 -10.66 13.78
CA GLU A 6 18.35 -10.69 14.31
C GLU A 6 17.71 -9.71 14.59
N ILE A 7 18.11 -8.88 14.42
CA ILE A 7 17.61 -7.83 14.63
C ILE A 7 16.75 -7.42 13.74
N LYS A 8 16.92 -7.46 12.74
CA LYS A 8 16.15 -7.01 11.89
C LYS A 8 15.05 -7.75 11.80
N MET A 9 15.08 -8.74 12.26
CA MET A 9 14.04 -9.39 12.16
C MET A 9 12.99 -8.92 12.85
N ASN A 10 13.18 -8.10 13.60
CA ASN A 10 12.19 -7.45 14.18
C ASN A 10 11.85 -6.28 13.55
N SER A 11 11.95 -6.20 12.28
CA SER A 11 11.61 -5.04 11.52
C SER A 11 10.23 -4.63 11.78
N GLU A 12 10.03 -3.39 12.01
CA GLU A 12 8.72 -2.85 12.24
C GLU A 12 7.93 -2.81 10.96
N ILE A 13 6.66 -3.07 11.07
CA ILE A 13 5.76 -2.95 9.92
C ILE A 13 5.10 -1.58 10.01
N ILE A 14 5.17 -0.85 8.92
CA ILE A 14 4.50 0.43 8.77
C ILE A 14 3.18 0.17 8.08
N ILE A 15 2.10 0.64 8.67
CA ILE A 15 0.78 0.51 8.07
C ILE A 15 0.34 1.88 7.61
N SER A 16 0.07 2.03 6.34
CA SER A 16 -0.45 3.27 5.79
C SER A 16 -1.84 3.03 5.22
N VAL A 17 -2.68 4.02 5.35
CA VAL A 17 -4.09 3.92 5.00
C VAL A 17 -4.43 5.10 4.11
N TYR A 18 -5.14 4.84 3.02
CA TYR A 18 -5.45 5.85 2.03
C TYR A 18 -6.92 5.87 1.69
N LYS A 19 -7.48 7.06 1.59
CA LYS A 19 -8.79 7.26 1.02
C LYS A 19 -8.59 7.36 -0.50
N THR A 20 -9.35 6.60 -1.26
CA THR A 20 -9.12 6.54 -2.70
C THR A 20 -10.42 6.64 -3.49
N SER A 21 -10.27 6.78 -4.81
CA SER A 21 -11.40 6.68 -5.75
C SER A 21 -11.40 5.33 -6.46
N ILE A 22 -10.80 4.28 -5.87
CA ILE A 22 -10.75 2.96 -6.48
C ILE A 22 -12.17 2.42 -6.63
N SER A 23 -12.52 1.97 -7.84
CA SER A 23 -13.77 1.27 -8.08
C SER A 23 -13.49 -0.21 -8.29
N PRO A 24 -14.51 -1.08 -8.25
CA PRO A 24 -14.26 -2.51 -8.47
C PRO A 24 -13.53 -2.81 -9.76
N LYS A 25 -13.80 -2.05 -10.84
CA LYS A 25 -13.13 -2.31 -12.11
C LYS A 25 -11.68 -1.86 -12.11
N ASP A 26 -11.29 -0.99 -11.18
CA ASP A 26 -9.90 -0.54 -11.11
C ASP A 26 -9.02 -1.60 -10.46
N VAL A 27 -9.60 -2.54 -9.70
CA VAL A 27 -8.84 -3.54 -8.98
C VAL A 27 -7.99 -4.38 -9.92
N CYS A 28 -8.51 -4.73 -11.11
CA CYS A 28 -7.75 -5.52 -12.08
C CYS A 28 -6.51 -4.78 -12.55
N ARG A 29 -6.61 -3.46 -12.75
CA ARG A 29 -5.46 -2.67 -13.18
C ARG A 29 -4.47 -2.44 -12.06
N LEU A 30 -4.98 -2.31 -10.85
CA LEU A 30 -4.18 -1.95 -9.69
C LEU A 30 -3.40 -3.15 -9.15
N THR A 31 -4.01 -4.34 -9.17
CA THR A 31 -3.41 -5.53 -8.60
C THR A 31 -1.98 -5.80 -9.09
N PRO A 32 -1.72 -5.84 -10.41
CA PRO A 32 -0.34 -6.11 -10.82
C PRO A 32 0.63 -4.99 -10.45
N VAL A 33 0.15 -3.77 -10.37
CA VAL A 33 1.01 -2.64 -10.00
C VAL A 33 1.46 -2.78 -8.55
N LEU A 34 0.54 -3.06 -7.65
CA LEU A 34 0.88 -3.20 -6.24
C LEU A 34 1.61 -4.50 -5.96
N ASP A 35 1.23 -5.60 -6.63
CA ASP A 35 1.89 -6.89 -6.41
C ASP A 35 3.34 -6.87 -6.90
N ASN A 36 3.65 -6.05 -7.89
CA ASN A 36 5.01 -5.97 -8.40
C ASN A 36 5.85 -4.95 -7.65
N PHE A 37 5.26 -4.16 -6.76
CA PHE A 37 6.04 -3.18 -6.01
C PHE A 37 6.62 -3.87 -4.78
N THR A 38 7.89 -4.21 -4.83
CA THR A 38 8.52 -5.07 -3.84
C THR A 38 8.68 -4.44 -2.46
N LYS A 39 8.50 -3.13 -2.35
CA LYS A 39 8.66 -2.46 -1.05
C LYS A 39 7.46 -2.62 -0.14
N ILE A 40 6.34 -3.14 -0.64
CA ILE A 40 5.22 -3.42 0.24
C ILE A 40 5.13 -4.92 0.44
N SER A 41 4.68 -5.33 1.63
CA SER A 41 4.56 -6.73 1.94
C SER A 41 3.13 -7.22 1.84
N ASN A 42 2.17 -6.33 1.95
CA ASN A 42 0.77 -6.73 1.84
C ASN A 42 -0.09 -5.49 1.57
N TRP A 43 -1.26 -5.69 0.99
CA TRP A 43 -2.23 -4.63 0.77
C TRP A 43 -3.62 -5.20 0.64
N ASN A 44 -4.62 -4.40 0.96
CA ASN A 44 -6.00 -4.77 0.66
C ASN A 44 -6.83 -3.51 0.51
N ILE A 45 -8.02 -3.67 -0.07
CA ILE A 45 -8.94 -2.58 -0.34
C ILE A 45 -10.28 -2.94 0.27
N ASP A 46 -10.85 -2.00 1.02
CA ASP A 46 -12.20 -2.15 1.54
C ASP A 46 -13.14 -1.36 0.64
N LEU A 47 -13.78 -2.05 -0.29
CA LEU A 47 -14.72 -1.40 -1.20
C LEU A 47 -16.12 -1.29 -0.61
N LYS A 48 -16.34 -1.83 0.58
CA LYS A 48 -17.62 -1.65 1.26
C LYS A 48 -17.69 -0.30 1.95
N ASP A 49 -16.52 0.28 2.27
CA ASP A 49 -16.46 1.59 2.84
C ASP A 49 -16.56 2.59 1.69
N TRP A 50 -17.46 3.57 1.82
CA TRP A 50 -17.66 4.55 0.75
C TRP A 50 -16.40 5.37 0.44
N GLU A 51 -15.42 5.36 1.34
CA GLU A 51 -14.15 6.02 1.08
C GLU A 51 -13.17 5.14 0.34
N ASN A 52 -13.53 3.89 0.05
CA ASN A 52 -12.72 2.96 -0.71
C ASN A 52 -11.29 2.92 -0.19
N ILE A 53 -11.15 2.47 1.04
CA ILE A 53 -9.90 2.52 1.77
C ILE A 53 -8.91 1.49 1.25
N LEU A 54 -7.70 1.96 0.94
CA LEU A 54 -6.56 1.11 0.62
C LEU A 54 -5.67 1.07 1.86
N ARG A 55 -5.32 -0.13 2.30
CA ARG A 55 -4.43 -0.35 3.42
C ARG A 55 -3.18 -1.04 2.90
N VAL A 56 -2.02 -0.52 3.26
CA VAL A 56 -0.73 -1.02 2.77
C VAL A 56 0.17 -1.29 3.97
N GLU A 57 0.83 -2.44 3.95
CA GLU A 57 1.82 -2.82 4.96
C GLU A 57 3.18 -2.86 4.30
N SER A 58 4.17 -2.25 4.93
CA SER A 58 5.51 -2.18 4.36
C SER A 58 6.54 -2.04 5.48
N GLN A 59 7.80 -2.27 5.14
CA GLN A 59 8.90 -2.02 6.06
C GLN A 59 9.51 -0.65 5.83
N PHE A 60 9.08 0.04 4.80
CA PHE A 60 9.61 1.35 4.44
C PHE A 60 8.47 2.32 4.26
N SER A 61 8.76 3.60 4.40
CA SER A 61 7.77 4.63 4.08
C SER A 61 7.57 4.66 2.58
N VAL A 62 6.35 4.40 2.13
CA VAL A 62 6.06 4.26 0.70
C VAL A 62 4.94 5.18 0.22
N GLU A 63 4.53 6.14 1.05
CA GLU A 63 3.34 6.93 0.72
C GLU A 63 3.46 7.65 -0.61
N ASN A 64 4.61 8.26 -0.90
CA ASN A 64 4.76 8.97 -2.16
C ASN A 64 4.72 8.02 -3.34
N ASN A 65 5.24 6.81 -3.17
CA ASN A 65 5.20 5.80 -4.21
C ASN A 65 3.76 5.35 -4.48
N ILE A 66 3.01 5.10 -3.42
CA ILE A 66 1.62 4.64 -3.55
C ILE A 66 0.77 5.71 -4.21
N ILE A 67 0.87 6.94 -3.74
CA ILE A 67 0.10 8.05 -4.30
C ILE A 67 0.44 8.23 -5.78
N GLY A 68 1.73 8.19 -6.12
CA GLY A 68 2.15 8.34 -7.51
C GLY A 68 1.65 7.23 -8.41
N MET A 69 1.72 5.98 -7.93
CA MET A 69 1.26 4.84 -8.72
C MET A 69 -0.24 4.90 -8.97
N LEU A 70 -1.02 5.27 -7.97
CA LEU A 70 -2.45 5.38 -8.15
C LEU A 70 -2.81 6.55 -9.05
N ASN A 71 -2.13 7.68 -8.88
CA ASN A 71 -2.38 8.84 -9.75
C ASN A 71 -2.06 8.53 -11.21
N ASN A 72 -1.05 7.70 -11.47
CA ASN A 72 -0.74 7.29 -12.84
C ASN A 72 -1.86 6.44 -13.45
N LEU A 73 -2.71 5.85 -12.63
CA LEU A 73 -3.86 5.10 -13.09
C LEU A 73 -5.13 5.95 -13.05
N ASN A 74 -4.98 7.25 -12.83
CA ASN A 74 -6.10 8.20 -12.70
C ASN A 74 -6.98 7.88 -11.49
N ILE A 75 -6.37 7.41 -10.42
CA ILE A 75 -7.08 7.12 -9.18
C ILE A 75 -6.63 8.14 -8.14
N VAL A 76 -7.59 8.80 -7.52
CA VAL A 76 -7.31 9.73 -6.44
C VAL A 76 -6.87 8.93 -5.21
N CYS A 77 -5.83 9.39 -4.53
CA CYS A 77 -5.28 8.69 -3.38
C CYS A 77 -4.77 9.72 -2.38
N ILE A 78 -5.33 9.71 -1.20
CA ILE A 78 -4.98 10.66 -0.14
C ILE A 78 -4.67 9.86 1.12
N GLU A 79 -3.49 10.05 1.67
CA GLU A 79 -3.12 9.32 2.88
C GLU A 79 -3.90 9.86 4.07
N LEU A 80 -4.37 8.94 4.90
CA LEU A 80 -5.05 9.28 6.14
C LEU A 80 -4.08 9.10 7.30
N HIS A 81 -4.01 10.08 8.17
CA HIS A 81 -3.07 10.06 9.30
C HIS A 81 -3.77 9.82 10.63
#